data_30fad617448c0d3d2da0206d1367b97d
#
_entry.id   30fad617448c0d3d2da0206d1367b97d
#
_cell.length_a   1.000
_cell.length_b   1.000
_cell.length_c   1.000
_cell.angle_alpha   90.00
_cell.angle_beta   90.00
_cell.angle_gamma   90.00
#
_symmetry.space_group_name_H-M   'P 1'
#
loop_
_entity.id
_entity.type
_entity.pdbx_description
1 polymer ?
#
loop_
_entity_poly.entity_id
_entity_poly.type
_entity_poly.pdbx_seq_one_letter_code
_entity_poly.pdbx_strand_id
1 'polypeptide(L)'
;MNQIKCIFFDLGWTLLEPCSGDWNLNQKFYELFPREKISRLDQNVWQHAYNTAYLPFIENPKMTSEQEQIERFTRFYLTLFDQAKLEGTFQHAVKLAVDMVENLATMNLIPSSLETLKTLKDGGYRIGIISDTWPFIERRIHAFKLDEYVDQYTYSYELGVLKPDVHMFQNALEKSGFKPEECIFVDAQLRNLKAAESMGIHPVQIVYHEGVETGDYPTIQKPSDILNLLKQYQ
;
A
#
# COMPACT_ATOMS: atom_id res chain seq x y z
N MET A 1 -21.82 18.67 -12.02
CA MET A 1 -20.57 17.96 -11.65
C MET A 1 -20.10 17.18 -12.86
N ASN A 2 -18.79 17.09 -13.10
CA ASN A 2 -18.30 16.26 -14.20
C ASN A 2 -18.55 14.79 -13.86
N GLN A 3 -18.90 13.99 -14.87
CA GLN A 3 -19.11 12.56 -14.70
C GLN A 3 -17.77 11.87 -14.36
N ILE A 4 -17.74 11.08 -13.29
CA ILE A 4 -16.56 10.26 -12.94
C ILE A 4 -16.37 9.18 -14.01
N LYS A 5 -15.12 9.04 -14.47
CA LYS A 5 -14.72 8.06 -15.49
C LYS A 5 -13.59 7.15 -15.05
N CYS A 6 -12.78 7.60 -14.09
CA CYS A 6 -11.62 6.88 -13.59
C CYS A 6 -11.63 6.80 -12.06
N ILE A 7 -11.23 5.65 -11.52
CA ILE A 7 -11.09 5.46 -10.09
C ILE A 7 -9.70 4.92 -9.83
N PHE A 8 -8.92 5.69 -9.07
CA PHE A 8 -7.63 5.28 -8.55
C PHE A 8 -7.79 4.72 -7.15
N PHE A 9 -7.16 3.60 -6.89
CA PHE A 9 -7.07 3.00 -5.55
C PHE A 9 -5.61 2.95 -5.09
N ASP A 10 -5.40 3.21 -3.81
CA ASP A 10 -4.23 2.66 -3.14
C ASP A 10 -4.38 1.14 -2.98
N LEU A 11 -3.30 0.44 -2.65
CA LEU A 11 -3.34 -1.00 -2.37
C LEU A 11 -3.45 -1.26 -0.87
N GLY A 12 -2.54 -0.75 -0.07
CA GLY A 12 -2.42 -1.07 1.34
C GLY A 12 -3.57 -0.53 2.18
N TRP A 13 -4.26 -1.41 2.95
CA TRP A 13 -5.44 -1.04 3.74
C TRP A 13 -6.59 -0.45 2.90
N THR A 14 -6.49 -0.62 1.58
CA THR A 14 -7.51 -0.19 0.62
C THR A 14 -8.06 -1.36 -0.18
N LEU A 15 -7.19 -2.16 -0.80
CA LEU A 15 -7.54 -3.38 -1.52
C LEU A 15 -6.86 -4.62 -0.94
N LEU A 16 -5.72 -4.44 -0.29
CA LEU A 16 -4.88 -5.49 0.30
C LEU A 16 -4.62 -5.20 1.78
N GLU A 17 -4.45 -6.27 2.56
CA GLU A 17 -4.04 -6.20 3.95
C GLU A 17 -2.93 -7.21 4.24
N PRO A 18 -1.99 -6.91 5.17
CA PRO A 18 -0.97 -7.87 5.58
C PRO A 18 -1.56 -8.93 6.51
N CYS A 19 -1.30 -10.22 6.24
CA CYS A 19 -1.79 -11.32 7.08
C CYS A 19 -1.30 -11.25 8.54
N SER A 20 -0.15 -10.64 8.77
CA SER A 20 0.39 -10.42 10.11
C SER A 20 -0.20 -9.18 10.82
N GLY A 21 -0.91 -8.31 10.12
CA GLY A 21 -1.28 -6.98 10.59
C GLY A 21 -0.19 -5.92 10.46
N ASP A 22 1.00 -6.31 9.95
CA ASP A 22 2.16 -5.42 9.77
C ASP A 22 2.75 -5.58 8.37
N TRP A 23 3.01 -4.46 7.67
CA TRP A 23 3.50 -4.48 6.30
C TRP A 23 4.93 -5.02 6.12
N ASN A 24 5.81 -4.75 7.08
CA ASN A 24 7.24 -5.10 6.99
C ASN A 24 7.65 -6.21 7.97
N LEU A 25 6.71 -6.68 8.79
CA LEU A 25 6.93 -7.74 9.78
C LEU A 25 5.93 -8.87 9.50
N ASN A 26 6.33 -9.81 8.67
CA ASN A 26 5.47 -10.93 8.27
C ASN A 26 5.25 -11.96 9.39
N GLN A 27 4.41 -12.94 9.18
CA GLN A 27 4.12 -14.00 10.16
C GLN A 27 5.39 -14.72 10.63
N LYS A 28 6.35 -14.97 9.73
CA LYS A 28 7.62 -15.62 10.05
C LYS A 28 8.50 -14.80 10.99
N PHE A 29 8.41 -13.46 10.95
CA PHE A 29 9.05 -12.60 11.93
C PHE A 29 8.49 -12.85 13.32
N TYR A 30 7.16 -12.97 13.47
CA TYR A 30 6.51 -13.22 14.75
C TYR A 30 6.66 -14.66 15.26
N GLU A 31 6.97 -15.63 14.39
CA GLU A 31 7.41 -16.96 14.80
C GLU A 31 8.80 -16.95 15.46
N LEU A 32 9.70 -16.09 14.98
CA LEU A 32 11.04 -15.90 15.58
C LEU A 32 11.01 -14.99 16.81
N PHE A 33 10.19 -13.95 16.77
CA PHE A 33 10.07 -12.93 17.81
C PHE A 33 8.60 -12.73 18.16
N PRO A 34 8.04 -13.57 19.07
CA PRO A 34 6.63 -13.50 19.42
C PRO A 34 6.17 -12.10 19.83
N ARG A 35 4.92 -11.75 19.51
CA ARG A 35 4.34 -10.40 19.80
C ARG A 35 4.46 -10.06 21.28
N GLU A 36 4.32 -11.03 22.18
CA GLU A 36 4.49 -10.84 23.62
C GLU A 36 5.92 -10.43 24.00
N LYS A 37 6.94 -10.90 23.27
CA LYS A 37 8.32 -10.48 23.46
C LYS A 37 8.52 -9.05 22.97
N ILE A 38 7.99 -8.72 21.79
CA ILE A 38 8.06 -7.36 21.23
C ILE A 38 7.32 -6.34 22.09
N SER A 39 6.12 -6.67 22.58
CA SER A 39 5.33 -5.76 23.44
C SER A 39 5.96 -5.45 24.80
N ARG A 40 6.91 -6.26 25.25
CA ARG A 40 7.69 -6.03 26.49
C ARG A 40 8.91 -5.13 26.28
N LEU A 41 9.29 -4.85 25.02
CA LEU A 41 10.36 -3.90 24.73
C LEU A 41 9.91 -2.48 25.12
N ASP A 42 10.86 -1.64 25.44
CA ASP A 42 10.58 -0.20 25.55
C ASP A 42 10.08 0.30 24.20
N GLN A 43 8.89 0.89 24.19
CA GLN A 43 8.21 1.30 22.96
C GLN A 43 8.98 2.40 22.22
N ASN A 44 9.72 3.27 22.91
CA ASN A 44 10.54 4.29 22.27
C ASN A 44 11.75 3.64 21.58
N VAL A 45 12.38 2.64 22.22
CA VAL A 45 13.48 1.86 21.62
C VAL A 45 12.97 1.10 20.39
N TRP A 46 11.82 0.44 20.50
CA TRP A 46 11.21 -0.29 19.39
C TRP A 46 10.90 0.62 18.21
N GLN A 47 10.21 1.73 18.47
CA GLN A 47 9.86 2.69 17.41
C GLN A 47 11.10 3.32 16.75
N HIS A 48 12.11 3.66 17.56
CA HIS A 48 13.38 4.17 17.04
C HIS A 48 14.08 3.14 16.15
N ALA A 49 14.17 1.89 16.60
CA ALA A 49 14.77 0.79 15.85
C ALA A 49 14.07 0.55 14.51
N TYR A 50 12.73 0.52 14.52
CA TYR A 50 11.93 0.36 13.32
C TYR A 50 12.13 1.51 12.34
N ASN A 51 12.02 2.75 12.82
CA ASN A 51 12.19 3.95 11.98
C ASN A 51 13.60 4.00 11.37
N THR A 52 14.63 3.69 12.14
CA THR A 52 16.02 3.65 11.66
C THR A 52 16.20 2.58 10.58
N ALA A 53 15.61 1.40 10.77
CA ALA A 53 15.66 0.31 9.79
C ALA A 53 14.90 0.66 8.50
N TYR A 54 13.78 1.38 8.62
CA TYR A 54 12.90 1.72 7.49
C TYR A 54 13.33 2.97 6.72
N LEU A 55 14.13 3.85 7.34
CA LEU A 55 14.57 5.13 6.76
C LEU A 55 15.13 5.02 5.32
N PRO A 56 15.98 4.01 4.98
CA PRO A 56 16.51 3.87 3.61
C PRO A 56 15.44 3.65 2.54
N PHE A 57 14.26 3.13 2.91
CA PHE A 57 13.14 2.97 1.98
C PHE A 57 12.41 4.28 1.69
N ILE A 58 12.43 5.20 2.66
CA ILE A 58 11.85 6.55 2.51
C ILE A 58 12.80 7.45 1.72
N GLU A 59 14.10 7.43 2.04
CA GLU A 59 15.11 8.29 1.40
C GLU A 59 15.42 7.90 -0.04
N ASN A 60 15.35 6.62 -0.34
CA ASN A 60 15.53 6.11 -1.69
C ASN A 60 14.51 5.02 -2.02
N PRO A 61 13.27 5.39 -2.37
CA PRO A 61 12.22 4.42 -2.66
C PRO A 61 12.42 3.67 -3.98
N LYS A 62 13.29 4.15 -4.89
CA LYS A 62 13.51 3.50 -6.18
C LYS A 62 14.14 2.12 -6.02
N MET A 63 13.55 1.11 -6.67
CA MET A 63 14.07 -0.26 -6.76
C MET A 63 13.87 -0.79 -8.17
N THR A 64 14.78 -1.67 -8.59
CA THR A 64 14.81 -2.20 -9.95
C THR A 64 14.47 -3.68 -10.04
N SER A 65 14.51 -4.39 -8.91
CA SER A 65 14.30 -5.84 -8.89
C SER A 65 13.91 -6.38 -7.50
N GLU A 66 13.30 -7.56 -7.49
CA GLU A 66 13.06 -8.32 -6.26
C GLU A 66 14.36 -8.71 -5.54
N GLN A 67 15.45 -8.94 -6.27
CA GLN A 67 16.75 -9.22 -5.66
C GLN A 67 17.24 -8.01 -4.84
N GLU A 68 17.17 -6.81 -5.38
CA GLU A 68 17.47 -5.58 -4.64
C GLU A 68 16.55 -5.41 -3.42
N GLN A 69 15.29 -5.76 -3.58
CA GLN A 69 14.33 -5.73 -2.47
C GLN A 69 14.74 -6.71 -1.36
N ILE A 70 15.11 -7.95 -1.68
CA ILE A 70 15.59 -8.93 -0.70
C ILE A 70 16.82 -8.38 0.04
N GLU A 71 17.77 -7.77 -0.66
CA GLU A 71 18.97 -7.18 -0.05
C GLU A 71 18.60 -6.03 0.91
N ARG A 72 17.67 -5.14 0.51
CA ARG A 72 17.23 -4.03 1.35
C ARG A 72 16.46 -4.52 2.58
N PHE A 73 15.55 -5.49 2.43
CA PHE A 73 14.86 -6.08 3.57
C PHE A 73 15.80 -6.88 4.48
N THR A 74 16.83 -7.53 3.94
CA THR A 74 17.87 -8.16 4.77
C THR A 74 18.56 -7.11 5.67
N ARG A 75 18.94 -5.96 5.11
CA ARG A 75 19.51 -4.85 5.89
C ARG A 75 18.54 -4.28 6.91
N PHE A 76 17.26 -4.12 6.51
CA PHE A 76 16.19 -3.69 7.41
C PHE A 76 16.12 -4.60 8.64
N TYR A 77 16.04 -5.91 8.47
CA TYR A 77 15.97 -6.85 9.59
C TYR A 77 17.23 -6.84 10.43
N LEU A 78 18.42 -6.75 9.84
CA LEU A 78 19.67 -6.65 10.58
C LEU A 78 19.73 -5.39 11.44
N THR A 79 19.35 -4.25 10.88
CA THR A 79 19.29 -2.98 11.61
C THR A 79 18.28 -3.05 12.74
N LEU A 80 17.10 -3.62 12.46
CA LEU A 80 16.04 -3.81 13.46
C LEU A 80 16.51 -4.70 14.61
N PHE A 81 17.19 -5.82 14.32
CA PHE A 81 17.74 -6.72 15.34
C PHE A 81 18.77 -6.02 16.22
N ASP A 82 19.70 -5.29 15.61
CA ASP A 82 20.75 -4.57 16.35
C ASP A 82 20.15 -3.48 17.25
N GLN A 83 19.31 -2.62 16.70
CA GLN A 83 18.77 -1.45 17.41
C GLN A 83 17.75 -1.84 18.49
N ALA A 84 16.91 -2.86 18.23
CA ALA A 84 15.96 -3.37 19.20
C ALA A 84 16.53 -4.45 20.14
N LYS A 85 17.83 -4.77 20.02
CA LYS A 85 18.51 -5.83 20.81
C LYS A 85 17.82 -7.18 20.73
N LEU A 86 17.35 -7.53 19.54
CA LEU A 86 16.79 -8.86 19.27
C LEU A 86 17.92 -9.85 18.92
N GLU A 87 17.79 -11.09 19.38
CA GLU A 87 18.73 -12.16 19.08
C GLU A 87 18.53 -12.74 17.67
N GLY A 88 18.62 -11.87 16.66
CA GLY A 88 18.54 -12.24 15.26
C GLY A 88 19.91 -12.46 14.62
N THR A 89 20.01 -13.40 13.69
CA THR A 89 21.22 -13.68 12.93
C THR A 89 21.09 -13.17 11.49
N PHE A 90 22.21 -13.07 10.77
CA PHE A 90 22.18 -12.78 9.32
C PHE A 90 21.31 -13.77 8.54
N GLN A 91 21.36 -15.07 8.89
CA GLN A 91 20.53 -16.09 8.24
C GLN A 91 19.03 -15.87 8.52
N HIS A 92 18.67 -15.41 9.73
CA HIS A 92 17.29 -15.03 10.03
C HIS A 92 16.84 -13.85 9.16
N ALA A 93 17.66 -12.82 9.05
CA ALA A 93 17.34 -11.65 8.23
C ALA A 93 17.12 -12.01 6.75
N VAL A 94 18.00 -12.82 6.17
CA VAL A 94 17.86 -13.31 4.79
C VAL A 94 16.57 -14.12 4.62
N LYS A 95 16.28 -15.07 5.53
CA LYS A 95 15.05 -15.88 5.46
C LYS A 95 13.78 -15.04 5.55
N LEU A 96 13.78 -14.01 6.40
CA LEU A 96 12.64 -13.07 6.51
C LEU A 96 12.47 -12.23 5.26
N ALA A 97 13.56 -11.74 4.69
CA ALA A 97 13.54 -10.94 3.47
C ALA A 97 13.06 -11.75 2.25
N VAL A 98 13.54 -12.97 2.10
CA VAL A 98 13.08 -13.89 1.04
C VAL A 98 11.60 -14.22 1.22
N ASP A 99 11.17 -14.54 2.45
CA ASP A 99 9.76 -14.83 2.73
C ASP A 99 8.85 -13.62 2.45
N MET A 100 9.31 -12.41 2.75
CA MET A 100 8.57 -11.18 2.45
C MET A 100 8.33 -11.03 0.94
N VAL A 101 9.31 -11.38 0.12
CA VAL A 101 9.24 -11.21 -1.34
C VAL A 101 8.50 -12.37 -2.01
N GLU A 102 8.84 -13.61 -1.67
CA GLU A 102 8.40 -14.81 -2.41
C GLU A 102 7.08 -15.40 -1.89
N ASN A 103 6.79 -15.27 -0.59
CA ASN A 103 5.63 -15.91 0.01
C ASN A 103 4.34 -15.07 -0.26
N LEU A 104 3.51 -15.55 -1.16
CA LEU A 104 2.24 -14.91 -1.51
C LEU A 104 1.26 -14.83 -0.35
N ALA A 105 1.34 -15.76 0.63
CA ALA A 105 0.48 -15.78 1.79
C ALA A 105 0.80 -14.71 2.86
N THR A 106 1.70 -13.76 2.55
CA THR A 106 1.96 -12.62 3.45
C THR A 106 0.89 -11.53 3.38
N MET A 107 0.03 -11.58 2.37
CA MET A 107 -1.06 -10.61 2.14
C MET A 107 -2.36 -11.32 1.78
N ASN A 108 -3.47 -10.65 2.07
CA ASN A 108 -4.82 -11.03 1.64
C ASN A 108 -5.47 -9.87 0.87
N LEU A 109 -6.46 -10.23 0.06
CA LEU A 109 -7.44 -9.25 -0.43
C LEU A 109 -8.35 -8.82 0.72
N ILE A 110 -8.58 -7.53 0.85
CA ILE A 110 -9.66 -7.01 1.70
C ILE A 110 -11.00 -7.53 1.11
N PRO A 111 -11.94 -7.99 1.95
CA PRO A 111 -13.22 -8.48 1.49
C PRO A 111 -13.90 -7.51 0.52
N SER A 112 -14.46 -8.02 -0.54
CA SER A 112 -15.10 -7.31 -1.67
C SER A 112 -14.15 -6.60 -2.66
N SER A 113 -12.83 -6.57 -2.46
CA SER A 113 -11.91 -5.87 -3.39
C SER A 113 -12.08 -6.32 -4.84
N LEU A 114 -11.91 -7.62 -5.10
CA LEU A 114 -11.94 -8.15 -6.47
C LEU A 114 -13.31 -7.97 -7.14
N GLU A 115 -14.39 -8.24 -6.40
CA GLU A 115 -15.77 -8.07 -6.90
C GLU A 115 -16.08 -6.60 -7.19
N THR A 116 -15.57 -5.69 -6.38
CA THR A 116 -15.70 -4.23 -6.60
C THR A 116 -15.00 -3.81 -7.88
N LEU A 117 -13.74 -4.20 -8.07
CA LEU A 117 -13.00 -3.88 -9.29
C LEU A 117 -13.71 -4.44 -10.54
N LYS A 118 -14.19 -5.69 -10.48
CA LYS A 118 -14.98 -6.28 -11.55
C LYS A 118 -16.24 -5.46 -11.86
N THR A 119 -17.02 -5.12 -10.84
CA THR A 119 -18.26 -4.35 -11.02
C THR A 119 -18.01 -2.97 -11.61
N LEU A 120 -16.94 -2.30 -11.19
CA LEU A 120 -16.51 -1.01 -11.76
C LEU A 120 -16.10 -1.15 -13.22
N LYS A 121 -15.33 -2.19 -13.54
CA LYS A 121 -14.91 -2.49 -14.91
C LYS A 121 -16.08 -2.76 -15.82
N ASP A 122 -17.02 -3.59 -15.38
CA ASP A 122 -18.27 -3.91 -16.10
C ASP A 122 -19.15 -2.65 -16.26
N GLY A 123 -19.07 -1.70 -15.32
CA GLY A 123 -19.72 -0.39 -15.37
C GLY A 123 -19.04 0.63 -16.29
N GLY A 124 -17.95 0.24 -16.94
CA GLY A 124 -17.22 1.09 -17.90
C GLY A 124 -16.23 2.08 -17.28
N TYR A 125 -15.94 1.96 -15.99
CA TYR A 125 -14.93 2.80 -15.33
C TYR A 125 -13.52 2.34 -15.69
N ARG A 126 -12.61 3.30 -15.86
CA ARG A 126 -11.17 3.05 -15.87
C ARG A 126 -10.68 2.88 -14.44
N ILE A 127 -9.83 1.89 -14.21
CA ILE A 127 -9.33 1.59 -12.88
C ILE A 127 -7.80 1.70 -12.88
N GLY A 128 -7.26 2.48 -11.96
CA GLY A 128 -5.82 2.62 -11.78
C GLY A 128 -5.40 2.35 -10.34
N ILE A 129 -4.14 2.01 -10.16
CA ILE A 129 -3.49 1.88 -8.85
C ILE A 129 -2.47 3.01 -8.69
N ILE A 130 -2.47 3.65 -7.50
CA ILE A 130 -1.41 4.59 -7.07
C ILE A 130 -0.92 4.11 -5.70
N SER A 131 0.23 3.45 -5.65
CA SER A 131 0.67 2.78 -4.42
C SER A 131 2.14 3.00 -4.09
N ASP A 132 2.39 3.24 -2.79
CA ASP A 132 3.72 3.14 -2.20
C ASP A 132 4.02 1.66 -1.96
N THR A 133 4.88 1.08 -2.80
CA THR A 133 5.13 -0.36 -2.79
C THR A 133 6.51 -0.70 -3.37
N TRP A 134 6.81 -1.99 -3.45
CA TRP A 134 8.07 -2.56 -3.88
C TRP A 134 7.85 -3.58 -5.02
N PRO A 135 8.91 -4.01 -5.75
CA PRO A 135 8.79 -4.92 -6.90
C PRO A 135 8.00 -6.20 -6.66
N PHE A 136 8.01 -6.75 -5.46
CA PHE A 136 7.27 -7.97 -5.10
C PHE A 136 5.75 -7.87 -5.34
N ILE A 137 5.23 -6.65 -5.48
CA ILE A 137 3.77 -6.43 -5.64
C ILE A 137 3.24 -7.06 -6.93
N GLU A 138 4.04 -7.11 -7.98
CA GLU A 138 3.66 -7.69 -9.27
C GLU A 138 3.15 -9.14 -9.12
N ARG A 139 3.85 -9.95 -8.32
CA ARG A 139 3.43 -11.33 -8.06
C ARG A 139 2.07 -11.40 -7.37
N ARG A 140 1.77 -10.46 -6.46
CA ARG A 140 0.50 -10.42 -5.73
C ARG A 140 -0.63 -9.94 -6.62
N ILE A 141 -0.38 -8.91 -7.43
CA ILE A 141 -1.34 -8.43 -8.43
C ILE A 141 -1.79 -9.59 -9.31
N HIS A 142 -0.85 -10.38 -9.84
CA HIS A 142 -1.16 -11.54 -10.67
C HIS A 142 -1.85 -12.68 -9.89
N ALA A 143 -1.33 -13.03 -8.72
CA ALA A 143 -1.89 -14.10 -7.90
C ALA A 143 -3.32 -13.82 -7.44
N PHE A 144 -3.65 -12.56 -7.17
CA PHE A 144 -4.99 -12.12 -6.80
C PHE A 144 -5.87 -11.73 -8.00
N LYS A 145 -5.34 -11.87 -9.23
CA LYS A 145 -6.05 -11.54 -10.48
C LYS A 145 -6.52 -10.08 -10.56
N LEU A 146 -5.80 -9.17 -9.92
CA LEU A 146 -6.12 -7.75 -9.99
C LEU A 146 -5.86 -7.19 -11.39
N ASP A 147 -4.87 -7.75 -12.09
CA ASP A 147 -4.51 -7.44 -13.48
C ASP A 147 -5.62 -7.73 -14.51
N GLU A 148 -6.60 -8.57 -14.17
CA GLU A 148 -7.79 -8.77 -15.03
C GLU A 148 -8.69 -7.53 -15.08
N TYR A 149 -8.64 -6.65 -14.05
CA TYR A 149 -9.58 -5.52 -13.90
C TYR A 149 -8.89 -4.16 -13.88
N VAL A 150 -7.63 -4.10 -13.43
CA VAL A 150 -6.87 -2.85 -13.34
C VAL A 150 -6.24 -2.51 -14.69
N ASP A 151 -6.44 -1.27 -15.12
CA ASP A 151 -5.99 -0.78 -16.43
C ASP A 151 -4.56 -0.21 -16.40
N GLN A 152 -4.13 0.27 -15.23
CA GLN A 152 -2.83 0.94 -15.09
C GLN A 152 -2.33 0.96 -13.65
N TYR A 153 -1.00 1.07 -13.53
CA TYR A 153 -0.30 1.09 -12.25
C TYR A 153 0.66 2.26 -12.19
N THR A 154 0.72 2.90 -11.03
CA THR A 154 1.71 3.91 -10.66
C THR A 154 2.31 3.50 -9.33
N TYR A 155 3.56 3.07 -9.36
CA TYR A 155 4.28 2.52 -8.23
C TYR A 155 5.43 3.42 -7.79
N SER A 156 5.58 3.61 -6.49
CA SER A 156 6.64 4.43 -5.90
C SER A 156 8.04 3.92 -6.26
N TYR A 157 8.24 2.60 -6.27
CA TYR A 157 9.56 2.02 -6.58
C TYR A 157 10.01 2.28 -8.02
N GLU A 158 9.08 2.47 -8.97
CA GLU A 158 9.40 2.83 -10.36
C GLU A 158 9.77 4.30 -10.49
N LEU A 159 8.97 5.18 -9.86
CA LEU A 159 9.15 6.63 -9.95
C LEU A 159 10.26 7.15 -9.05
N GLY A 160 10.58 6.44 -7.97
CA GLY A 160 11.57 6.88 -6.98
C GLY A 160 11.05 7.96 -6.04
N VAL A 161 9.73 8.11 -5.91
CA VAL A 161 9.05 9.02 -4.99
C VAL A 161 7.88 8.32 -4.31
N LEU A 162 7.49 8.78 -3.12
CA LEU A 162 6.37 8.25 -2.33
C LEU A 162 5.23 9.26 -2.30
N LYS A 163 3.99 8.80 -2.16
CA LYS A 163 2.88 9.68 -1.77
C LYS A 163 3.21 10.38 -0.43
N PRO A 164 2.90 11.65 -0.26
CA PRO A 164 2.03 12.50 -1.06
C PRO A 164 2.72 13.30 -2.18
N ASP A 165 3.87 12.88 -2.71
CA ASP A 165 4.51 13.59 -3.81
C ASP A 165 3.57 13.64 -5.03
N VAL A 166 3.41 14.85 -5.58
CA VAL A 166 2.47 15.10 -6.70
C VAL A 166 2.82 14.33 -7.97
N HIS A 167 4.09 13.95 -8.17
CA HIS A 167 4.51 13.16 -9.33
C HIS A 167 3.83 11.79 -9.38
N MET A 168 3.46 11.20 -8.25
CA MET A 168 2.67 9.97 -8.21
C MET A 168 1.30 10.15 -8.88
N PHE A 169 0.62 11.24 -8.56
CA PHE A 169 -0.70 11.55 -9.12
C PHE A 169 -0.62 12.04 -10.57
N GLN A 170 0.40 12.85 -10.92
CA GLN A 170 0.65 13.29 -12.30
C GLN A 170 0.83 12.10 -13.23
N ASN A 171 1.71 11.15 -12.86
CA ASN A 171 1.94 9.94 -13.64
C ASN A 171 0.65 9.12 -13.84
N ALA A 172 -0.17 8.99 -12.78
CA ALA A 172 -1.43 8.28 -12.87
C ALA A 172 -2.43 8.98 -13.79
N LEU A 173 -2.53 10.31 -13.72
CA LEU A 173 -3.39 11.11 -14.61
C LEU A 173 -2.93 11.02 -16.08
N GLU A 174 -1.63 11.15 -16.34
CA GLU A 174 -1.05 11.01 -17.68
C GLU A 174 -1.36 9.64 -18.30
N LYS A 175 -1.17 8.56 -17.52
CA LYS A 175 -1.49 7.19 -17.97
C LYS A 175 -3.00 7.00 -18.22
N SER A 176 -3.86 7.62 -17.43
CA SER A 176 -5.32 7.48 -17.55
C SER A 176 -5.87 8.22 -18.76
N GLY A 177 -5.29 9.35 -19.12
CA GLY A 177 -5.78 10.26 -20.14
C GLY A 177 -7.03 11.06 -19.74
N PHE A 178 -7.46 10.99 -18.48
CA PHE A 178 -8.60 11.73 -17.96
C PHE A 178 -8.16 13.00 -17.22
N LYS A 179 -9.09 13.96 -17.14
CA LYS A 179 -8.89 15.16 -16.34
C LYS A 179 -9.03 14.83 -14.86
N PRO A 180 -8.35 15.56 -13.96
CA PRO A 180 -8.44 15.33 -12.51
C PRO A 180 -9.88 15.27 -12.00
N GLU A 181 -10.72 16.20 -12.41
CA GLU A 181 -12.13 16.31 -12.02
C GLU A 181 -13.04 15.17 -12.55
N GLU A 182 -12.51 14.30 -13.40
CA GLU A 182 -13.17 13.07 -13.86
C GLU A 182 -12.71 11.83 -13.08
N CYS A 183 -11.82 12.03 -12.07
CA CYS A 183 -11.16 10.97 -11.33
C CYS A 183 -11.51 11.01 -9.85
N ILE A 184 -11.63 9.83 -9.24
CA ILE A 184 -11.66 9.62 -7.78
C ILE A 184 -10.34 8.97 -7.36
N PHE A 185 -9.83 9.30 -6.18
CA PHE A 185 -8.75 8.58 -5.52
C PHE A 185 -9.20 8.08 -4.15
N VAL A 186 -9.04 6.77 -3.92
CA VAL A 186 -9.41 6.07 -2.68
C VAL A 186 -8.14 5.69 -1.92
N ASP A 187 -7.99 6.21 -0.72
CA ASP A 187 -6.83 5.95 0.16
C ASP A 187 -7.25 6.05 1.63
N ALA A 188 -6.55 5.39 2.54
CA ALA A 188 -6.79 5.50 3.97
C ALA A 188 -6.12 6.75 4.59
N GLN A 189 -5.05 7.27 3.98
CA GLN A 189 -4.21 8.30 4.57
C GLN A 189 -4.60 9.72 4.14
N LEU A 190 -4.95 10.57 5.10
CA LEU A 190 -5.36 11.96 4.86
C LEU A 190 -4.34 12.78 4.06
N ARG A 191 -3.04 12.59 4.31
CA ARG A 191 -1.98 13.30 3.57
C ARG A 191 -2.02 13.02 2.07
N ASN A 192 -2.34 11.78 1.69
CA ASN A 192 -2.42 11.36 0.30
C ASN A 192 -3.69 11.91 -0.37
N LEU A 193 -4.82 11.87 0.35
CA LEU A 193 -6.08 12.45 -0.10
C LEU A 193 -5.97 13.95 -0.33
N LYS A 194 -5.31 14.67 0.59
CA LYS A 194 -5.05 16.11 0.46
C LYS A 194 -4.19 16.43 -0.77
N ALA A 195 -3.20 15.61 -1.07
CA ALA A 195 -2.39 15.79 -2.28
C ALA A 195 -3.20 15.55 -3.56
N ALA A 196 -4.03 14.52 -3.61
CA ALA A 196 -4.93 14.24 -4.72
C ALA A 196 -5.93 15.41 -4.94
N GLU A 197 -6.54 15.90 -3.86
CA GLU A 197 -7.46 17.05 -3.88
C GLU A 197 -6.79 18.31 -4.44
N SER A 198 -5.54 18.58 -4.03
CA SER A 198 -4.78 19.75 -4.54
C SER A 198 -4.55 19.72 -6.03
N MET A 199 -4.68 18.56 -6.65
CA MET A 199 -4.59 18.36 -8.10
C MET A 199 -5.96 18.30 -8.78
N GLY A 200 -7.05 18.45 -8.03
CA GLY A 200 -8.42 18.42 -8.55
C GLY A 200 -9.01 17.01 -8.68
N ILE A 201 -8.35 15.98 -8.15
CA ILE A 201 -8.90 14.62 -8.06
C ILE A 201 -9.84 14.56 -6.86
N HIS A 202 -11.00 13.93 -7.00
CA HIS A 202 -11.96 13.77 -5.90
C HIS A 202 -11.47 12.75 -4.87
N PRO A 203 -11.19 13.17 -3.62
CA PRO A 203 -10.71 12.25 -2.59
C PRO A 203 -11.86 11.48 -1.97
N VAL A 204 -11.62 10.19 -1.70
CA VAL A 204 -12.51 9.33 -0.91
C VAL A 204 -11.67 8.59 0.12
N GLN A 205 -12.02 8.72 1.38
CA GLN A 205 -11.32 8.05 2.46
C GLN A 205 -11.90 6.65 2.71
N ILE A 206 -11.04 5.63 2.73
CA ILE A 206 -11.41 4.31 3.22
C ILE A 206 -10.96 4.16 4.69
N VAL A 207 -11.92 3.82 5.58
CA VAL A 207 -11.68 3.59 7.01
C VAL A 207 -11.97 2.11 7.30
N TYR A 208 -11.08 1.26 6.82
CA TYR A 208 -11.24 -0.19 6.90
C TYR A 208 -10.71 -0.78 8.21
N HIS A 209 -9.59 -0.27 8.72
CA HIS A 209 -8.96 -0.79 9.93
C HIS A 209 -9.02 0.19 11.11
N GLU A 210 -8.83 -0.30 12.32
CA GLU A 210 -8.82 0.53 13.52
C GLU A 210 -7.65 1.51 13.54
N GLY A 211 -7.86 2.69 14.12
CA GLY A 211 -6.82 3.72 14.28
C GLY A 211 -6.58 4.59 13.05
N VAL A 212 -7.37 4.45 11.98
CA VAL A 212 -7.32 5.40 10.85
C VAL A 212 -7.78 6.78 11.32
N GLU A 213 -6.93 7.78 11.15
CA GLU A 213 -7.30 9.18 11.36
C GLU A 213 -8.32 9.59 10.29
N THR A 214 -9.49 10.08 10.71
CA THR A 214 -10.56 10.50 9.79
C THR A 214 -10.54 12.00 9.54
N GLY A 215 -10.79 12.40 8.28
CA GLY A 215 -10.91 13.79 7.84
C GLY A 215 -12.32 14.11 7.32
N ASP A 216 -12.47 15.31 6.80
CA ASP A 216 -13.75 15.80 6.23
C ASP A 216 -13.94 15.37 4.76
N TYR A 217 -13.59 14.12 4.44
CA TYR A 217 -13.75 13.54 3.11
C TYR A 217 -14.93 12.55 3.07
N PRO A 218 -15.56 12.35 1.89
CA PRO A 218 -16.49 11.22 1.71
C PRO A 218 -15.81 9.93 2.15
N THR A 219 -16.47 9.16 3.03
CA THR A 219 -15.88 8.01 3.71
C THR A 219 -16.58 6.72 3.31
N ILE A 220 -15.79 5.67 3.09
CA ILE A 220 -16.25 4.30 2.89
C ILE A 220 -15.60 3.37 3.91
N GLN A 221 -16.26 2.26 4.27
CA GLN A 221 -15.76 1.29 5.25
C GLN A 221 -15.10 0.08 4.60
N LYS A 222 -15.44 -0.19 3.34
CA LYS A 222 -14.91 -1.31 2.54
C LYS A 222 -14.95 -0.94 1.05
N PRO A 223 -14.18 -1.62 0.20
CA PRO A 223 -14.10 -1.30 -1.23
C PRO A 223 -15.45 -1.20 -1.93
N SER A 224 -16.40 -2.11 -1.63
CA SER A 224 -17.71 -2.12 -2.29
C SER A 224 -18.58 -0.90 -2.05
N ASP A 225 -18.31 -0.13 -1.00
CA ASP A 225 -19.12 1.04 -0.67
C ASP A 225 -18.93 2.17 -1.71
N ILE A 226 -17.83 2.15 -2.47
CA ILE A 226 -17.59 3.09 -3.57
C ILE A 226 -18.71 3.04 -4.62
N LEU A 227 -19.32 1.87 -4.85
CA LEU A 227 -20.41 1.68 -5.81
C LEU A 227 -21.66 2.50 -5.44
N ASN A 228 -21.89 2.69 -4.15
CA ASN A 228 -23.00 3.54 -3.67
C ASN A 228 -22.62 5.02 -3.74
N LEU A 229 -21.39 5.35 -3.42
CA LEU A 229 -20.90 6.73 -3.48
C LEU A 229 -20.97 7.26 -4.92
N LEU A 230 -20.61 6.45 -5.91
CA LEU A 230 -20.63 6.84 -7.32
C LEU A 230 -22.02 7.27 -7.84
N LYS A 231 -23.12 6.81 -7.23
CA LYS A 231 -24.48 7.25 -7.58
C LYS A 231 -24.70 8.74 -7.32
N GLN A 232 -23.89 9.37 -6.47
CA GLN A 232 -23.98 10.80 -6.19
C GLN A 232 -23.29 11.66 -7.26
N TYR A 233 -22.49 11.04 -8.14
CA TYR A 233 -21.76 11.70 -9.23
C TYR A 233 -22.43 11.47 -10.61
N GLN A 234 -23.56 10.75 -10.65
CA GLN A 234 -24.39 10.53 -11.83
C GLN A 234 -25.49 11.59 -11.90
#